data_d6101baacc1c642323b4309589b3b195
#
_entry.id   d6101baacc1c642323b4309589b3b195
#
_cell.length_a   1.000
_cell.length_b   1.000
_cell.length_c   1.000
_cell.angle_alpha   90.00
_cell.angle_beta   90.00
_cell.angle_gamma   90.00
#
_symmetry.space_group_name_H-M   'P 1'
#
loop_
_entity.id
_entity.type
_entity.pdbx_description
1 polymer ?
#
loop_
_entity_poly.entity_id
_entity_poly.type
_entity_poly.pdbx_seq_one_letter_code
_entity_poly.pdbx_strand_id
1 'polypeptide(L)'
;GIRHVQNHGEKQDRKWRVLSYFSHPGVAPISLLIAVIGLGLGLYYKQNLKIGDLDQGAPELRADSRYNKDNAYIINNYSTSADVLVVMVKTPEEQCTQYNVLRAMDSLQWELQNTPGVQSSVSLADVSKMVTKALNEGNWKWFEISRNQTIINASIREAPAGLINTDCSLTPVLVFLEDHKAETLETVVDRVEEFAQNNSTEEHRFLLAA
;
A
#
# COMPACT_ATOMS: atom_id res chain seq x y z
N GLY A 1 37.77 19.29 42.60
CA GLY A 1 37.28 18.17 41.75
C GLY A 1 36.59 17.05 42.53
N ILE A 2 36.89 16.83 43.79
CA ILE A 2 36.41 15.67 44.58
C ILE A 2 34.95 15.84 45.09
N ARG A 3 34.51 17.05 45.39
CA ARG A 3 33.14 17.31 45.87
C ARG A 3 32.04 17.12 44.80
N HIS A 4 32.36 17.18 43.53
CA HIS A 4 31.39 17.00 42.46
C HIS A 4 31.07 15.52 42.18
N VAL A 5 32.01 14.61 42.47
CA VAL A 5 31.81 13.16 42.29
C VAL A 5 30.93 12.57 43.38
N GLN A 6 31.05 13.07 44.64
CA GLN A 6 30.22 12.59 45.76
C GLN A 6 28.71 12.91 45.57
N ASN A 7 28.38 14.08 45.02
CA ASN A 7 26.97 14.46 44.80
C ASN A 7 26.26 13.65 43.69
N HIS A 8 27.01 13.06 42.77
CA HIS A 8 26.43 12.18 41.75
C HIS A 8 26.08 10.79 42.32
N GLY A 9 26.89 10.26 43.21
CA GLY A 9 26.64 8.99 43.88
C GLY A 9 25.39 9.00 44.76
N GLU A 10 25.24 10.02 45.62
CA GLU A 10 24.08 10.13 46.50
C GLU A 10 22.73 10.30 45.78
N LYS A 11 22.68 11.02 44.64
CA LYS A 11 21.47 11.15 43.81
C LYS A 11 21.12 9.86 43.13
N GLN A 12 22.12 9.05 42.75
CA GLN A 12 21.91 7.76 42.08
C GLN A 12 21.43 6.71 43.07
N ASP A 13 22.00 6.67 44.28
CA ASP A 13 21.61 5.75 45.37
C ASP A 13 20.18 6.02 45.83
N ARG A 14 19.72 7.26 45.82
CA ARG A 14 18.35 7.61 46.18
C ARG A 14 17.35 7.11 45.16
N LYS A 15 17.67 7.13 43.85
CA LYS A 15 16.83 6.56 42.79
C LYS A 15 16.74 5.04 42.88
N TRP A 16 17.87 4.37 43.17
CA TRP A 16 17.87 2.92 43.33
C TRP A 16 17.08 2.47 44.57
N ARG A 17 17.09 3.25 45.65
CA ARG A 17 16.33 2.99 46.85
C ARG A 17 14.84 3.09 46.63
N VAL A 18 14.39 4.00 45.77
CA VAL A 18 12.96 4.10 45.38
C VAL A 18 12.56 2.88 44.54
N LEU A 19 13.40 2.47 43.60
CA LEU A 19 13.18 1.29 42.76
C LEU A 19 13.13 -0.02 43.61
N SER A 20 14.05 -0.14 44.59
CA SER A 20 14.10 -1.32 45.47
C SER A 20 12.84 -1.45 46.37
N TYR A 21 12.09 -0.38 46.59
CA TYR A 21 10.83 -0.43 47.32
C TYR A 21 9.74 -1.27 46.63
N PHE A 22 9.77 -1.31 45.30
CA PHE A 22 8.85 -2.16 44.52
C PHE A 22 9.14 -3.66 44.66
N SER A 23 10.35 -4.02 45.11
CA SER A 23 10.73 -5.42 45.38
C SER A 23 10.44 -5.87 46.82
N HIS A 24 9.91 -4.98 47.66
CA HIS A 24 9.53 -5.35 49.04
C HIS A 24 8.42 -6.35 49.04
N PRO A 25 8.44 -7.44 49.90
CA PRO A 25 7.46 -8.51 49.86
C PRO A 25 5.99 -8.08 50.01
N GLY A 26 5.73 -6.93 50.62
CA GLY A 26 4.37 -6.38 50.75
C GLY A 26 3.92 -5.56 49.55
N VAL A 27 4.85 -5.02 48.74
CA VAL A 27 4.56 -4.13 47.60
C VAL A 27 4.68 -4.87 46.27
N ALA A 28 5.59 -5.82 46.17
CA ALA A 28 5.85 -6.59 44.97
C ALA A 28 4.59 -7.23 44.31
N PRO A 29 3.68 -7.87 45.04
CA PRO A 29 2.47 -8.45 44.41
C PRO A 29 1.53 -7.38 43.87
N ILE A 30 1.46 -6.22 44.52
CA ILE A 30 0.62 -5.09 44.04
C ILE A 30 1.23 -4.44 42.78
N SER A 31 2.56 -4.25 42.76
CA SER A 31 3.23 -3.71 41.57
C SER A 31 3.13 -4.66 40.37
N LEU A 32 3.24 -5.96 40.62
CA LEU A 32 3.06 -6.99 39.60
C LEU A 32 1.62 -6.96 39.04
N LEU A 33 0.63 -6.88 39.93
CA LEU A 33 -0.80 -6.80 39.52
C LEU A 33 -1.05 -5.55 38.63
N ILE A 34 -0.52 -4.39 39.03
CA ILE A 34 -0.63 -3.16 38.22
C ILE A 34 0.03 -3.32 36.86
N ALA A 35 1.21 -3.95 36.82
CA ALA A 35 1.92 -4.20 35.56
C ALA A 35 1.14 -5.15 34.65
N VAL A 36 0.53 -6.21 35.18
CA VAL A 36 -0.29 -7.15 34.41
C VAL A 36 -1.57 -6.48 33.89
N ILE A 37 -2.23 -5.67 34.72
CA ILE A 37 -3.40 -4.88 34.30
C ILE A 37 -2.99 -3.88 33.19
N GLY A 38 -1.88 -3.15 33.37
CA GLY A 38 -1.35 -2.23 32.38
C GLY A 38 -1.01 -2.93 31.05
N LEU A 39 -0.40 -4.11 31.12
CA LEU A 39 -0.12 -4.93 29.94
C LEU A 39 -1.41 -5.36 29.24
N GLY A 40 -2.39 -5.85 29.99
CA GLY A 40 -3.70 -6.25 29.46
C GLY A 40 -4.42 -5.11 28.77
N LEU A 41 -4.44 -3.92 29.39
CA LEU A 41 -5.01 -2.73 28.79
C LEU A 41 -4.22 -2.30 27.54
N GLY A 42 -2.89 -2.36 27.58
CA GLY A 42 -2.04 -2.05 26.41
C GLY A 42 -2.31 -2.98 25.23
N LEU A 43 -2.44 -4.27 25.47
CA LEU A 43 -2.77 -5.26 24.44
C LEU A 43 -4.19 -5.06 23.89
N TYR A 44 -5.15 -4.68 24.73
CA TYR A 44 -6.51 -4.38 24.30
C TYR A 44 -6.55 -3.14 23.40
N TYR A 45 -5.91 -2.05 23.82
CA TYR A 45 -5.88 -0.82 23.03
C TYR A 45 -4.98 -0.90 21.78
N LYS A 46 -4.00 -1.82 21.77
CA LYS A 46 -3.17 -2.05 20.57
C LYS A 46 -4.00 -2.37 19.33
N GLN A 47 -5.11 -3.09 19.46
CA GLN A 47 -6.00 -3.46 18.36
C GLN A 47 -6.65 -2.23 17.68
N ASN A 48 -6.76 -1.11 18.40
CA ASN A 48 -7.33 0.13 17.86
C ASN A 48 -6.25 1.16 17.48
N LEU A 49 -4.97 0.76 17.53
CA LEU A 49 -3.88 1.65 17.15
C LEU A 49 -3.79 1.70 15.63
N LYS A 50 -4.19 2.82 15.06
CA LYS A 50 -4.00 3.10 13.62
C LYS A 50 -2.53 3.43 13.38
N ILE A 51 -1.86 2.60 12.58
CA ILE A 51 -0.47 2.79 12.17
C ILE A 51 -0.50 3.28 10.72
N GLY A 52 0.16 4.41 10.42
CA GLY A 52 0.22 5.02 9.10
C GLY A 52 -0.20 6.49 9.13
N ASP A 53 -0.26 7.09 7.98
CA ASP A 53 -0.67 8.48 7.85
C ASP A 53 -2.16 8.62 8.17
N LEU A 54 -2.49 9.61 9.02
CA LEU A 54 -3.86 9.90 9.42
C LEU A 54 -4.48 11.02 8.58
N ASP A 55 -3.64 11.86 7.98
CA ASP A 55 -4.04 13.03 7.21
C ASP A 55 -3.71 12.84 5.72
N GLN A 56 -4.51 13.47 4.87
CA GLN A 56 -4.31 13.49 3.43
C GLN A 56 -3.16 14.43 3.03
N GLY A 57 -2.37 14.06 2.04
CA GLY A 57 -1.23 14.84 1.54
C GLY A 57 0.07 14.54 2.27
N ALA A 58 0.92 15.54 2.47
CA ALA A 58 2.16 15.42 3.24
C ALA A 58 1.95 15.89 4.68
N PRO A 59 1.82 14.95 5.65
CA PRO A 59 1.52 15.28 7.05
C PRO A 59 2.59 16.12 7.73
N GLU A 60 3.85 16.08 7.25
CA GLU A 60 4.96 16.88 7.75
C GLU A 60 4.81 18.38 7.40
N LEU A 61 4.00 18.69 6.39
CA LEU A 61 3.74 20.06 5.97
C LEU A 61 2.46 20.57 6.61
N ARG A 62 2.40 21.89 6.78
CA ARG A 62 1.16 22.53 7.26
C ARG A 62 0.02 22.24 6.28
N ALA A 63 -1.18 22.02 6.80
CA ALA A 63 -2.39 21.75 6.00
C ALA A 63 -2.68 22.84 4.95
N ASP A 64 -2.32 24.11 5.28
CA ASP A 64 -2.49 25.26 4.39
C ASP A 64 -1.29 25.49 3.43
N SER A 65 -0.30 24.59 3.41
CA SER A 65 0.84 24.69 2.50
C SER A 65 0.38 24.63 1.04
N ARG A 66 1.17 25.24 0.16
CA ARG A 66 0.89 25.22 -1.28
C ARG A 66 0.81 23.77 -1.80
N TYR A 67 1.76 22.92 -1.37
CA TYR A 67 1.78 21.52 -1.76
C TYR A 67 0.47 20.79 -1.41
N ASN A 68 0.01 20.89 -0.16
CA ASN A 68 -1.21 20.20 0.27
C ASN A 68 -2.46 20.75 -0.44
N LYS A 69 -2.51 22.04 -0.74
CA LYS A 69 -3.60 22.65 -1.53
C LYS A 69 -3.59 22.18 -2.98
N ASP A 70 -2.41 22.17 -3.62
CA ASP A 70 -2.27 21.74 -5.01
C ASP A 70 -2.57 20.23 -5.14
N ASN A 71 -2.10 19.41 -4.18
CA ASN A 71 -2.39 17.99 -4.11
C ASN A 71 -3.90 17.73 -3.96
N ALA A 72 -4.55 18.40 -3.01
CA ALA A 72 -6.01 18.29 -2.83
C ALA A 72 -6.78 18.72 -4.10
N TYR A 73 -6.31 19.74 -4.80
CA TYR A 73 -6.91 20.15 -6.06
C TYR A 73 -6.78 19.08 -7.14
N ILE A 74 -5.61 18.46 -7.28
CA ILE A 74 -5.36 17.38 -8.25
C ILE A 74 -6.27 16.18 -7.94
N ILE A 75 -6.28 15.72 -6.70
CA ILE A 75 -7.09 14.57 -6.26
C ILE A 75 -8.60 14.81 -6.51
N ASN A 76 -9.09 16.03 -6.27
CA ASN A 76 -10.51 16.32 -6.42
C ASN A 76 -10.96 16.59 -7.86
N ASN A 77 -10.04 16.88 -8.78
CA ASN A 77 -10.40 17.28 -10.15
C ASN A 77 -9.89 16.33 -11.25
N TYR A 78 -8.98 15.42 -10.91
CA TYR A 78 -8.40 14.48 -11.86
C TYR A 78 -8.47 13.06 -11.31
N SER A 79 -8.59 12.07 -12.19
CA SER A 79 -8.59 10.65 -11.82
C SER A 79 -7.17 10.11 -11.60
N THR A 80 -6.34 10.87 -10.88
CA THR A 80 -4.95 10.52 -10.56
C THR A 80 -4.56 11.16 -9.23
N SER A 81 -3.64 10.53 -8.52
CA SER A 81 -3.08 11.04 -7.28
C SER A 81 -1.58 10.78 -7.24
N ALA A 82 -0.90 11.36 -6.24
CA ALA A 82 0.47 11.03 -5.93
C ALA A 82 0.61 9.71 -5.14
N ASP A 83 -0.50 9.24 -4.57
CA ASP A 83 -0.55 8.05 -3.72
C ASP A 83 -0.83 6.83 -4.59
N VAL A 84 0.22 6.06 -4.90
CA VAL A 84 0.14 4.93 -5.82
C VAL A 84 0.49 3.63 -5.09
N LEU A 85 -0.46 2.71 -5.05
CA LEU A 85 -0.21 1.33 -4.68
C LEU A 85 0.13 0.52 -5.94
N VAL A 86 1.18 -0.29 -5.87
CA VAL A 86 1.62 -1.10 -7.00
C VAL A 86 1.36 -2.56 -6.75
N VAL A 87 0.53 -3.17 -7.60
CA VAL A 87 0.32 -4.62 -7.62
C VAL A 87 1.14 -5.22 -8.75
N MET A 88 2.11 -6.06 -8.41
CA MET A 88 2.95 -6.73 -9.40
C MET A 88 2.29 -8.02 -9.87
N VAL A 89 2.19 -8.20 -11.17
CA VAL A 89 1.74 -9.44 -11.80
C VAL A 89 2.96 -10.17 -12.34
N LYS A 90 3.30 -11.28 -11.68
CA LYS A 90 4.42 -12.13 -12.05
C LYS A 90 3.95 -13.27 -12.94
N THR A 91 4.67 -13.49 -14.05
CA THR A 91 4.42 -14.56 -15.01
C THR A 91 5.74 -15.33 -15.30
N PRO A 92 5.70 -16.46 -16.00
CA PRO A 92 6.90 -16.98 -16.66
C PRO A 92 7.48 -15.98 -17.65
N GLU A 93 8.74 -16.13 -18.00
CA GLU A 93 9.43 -15.27 -18.97
C GLU A 93 8.67 -15.22 -20.31
N GLU A 94 8.64 -14.03 -20.94
CA GLU A 94 7.97 -13.72 -22.20
C GLU A 94 6.44 -13.95 -22.23
N GLN A 95 5.79 -14.12 -21.06
CA GLN A 95 4.35 -14.43 -21.00
C GLN A 95 3.50 -13.30 -20.44
N CYS A 96 4.06 -12.17 -20.04
CA CYS A 96 3.31 -11.06 -19.42
C CYS A 96 2.22 -10.46 -20.35
N THR A 97 2.26 -10.75 -21.65
CA THR A 97 1.33 -10.25 -22.65
C THR A 97 0.34 -11.28 -23.16
N GLN A 98 0.27 -12.43 -22.52
CA GLN A 98 -0.74 -13.44 -22.86
C GLN A 98 -2.15 -12.92 -22.56
N TYR A 99 -3.12 -13.30 -23.39
CA TYR A 99 -4.51 -12.85 -23.27
C TYR A 99 -5.10 -13.09 -21.87
N ASN A 100 -4.86 -14.26 -21.30
CA ASN A 100 -5.34 -14.63 -19.96
C ASN A 100 -4.73 -13.78 -18.85
N VAL A 101 -3.45 -13.39 -18.98
CA VAL A 101 -2.75 -12.49 -18.03
C VAL A 101 -3.36 -11.09 -18.09
N LEU A 102 -3.49 -10.51 -19.29
CA LEU A 102 -4.11 -9.19 -19.47
C LEU A 102 -5.57 -9.19 -18.99
N ARG A 103 -6.30 -10.27 -19.22
CA ARG A 103 -7.66 -10.41 -18.75
C ARG A 103 -7.75 -10.48 -17.21
N ALA A 104 -6.82 -11.18 -16.58
CA ALA A 104 -6.75 -11.23 -15.12
C ALA A 104 -6.45 -9.85 -14.51
N MET A 105 -5.54 -9.08 -15.14
CA MET A 105 -5.30 -7.67 -14.75
C MET A 105 -6.54 -6.80 -14.91
N ASP A 106 -7.25 -6.92 -16.02
CA ASP A 106 -8.48 -6.16 -16.29
C ASP A 106 -9.57 -6.49 -15.25
N SER A 107 -9.67 -7.76 -14.86
CA SER A 107 -10.60 -8.20 -13.82
C SER A 107 -10.23 -7.61 -12.44
N LEU A 108 -8.95 -7.60 -12.09
CA LEU A 108 -8.48 -6.93 -10.87
C LEU A 108 -8.78 -5.43 -10.88
N GLN A 109 -8.51 -4.75 -12.00
CA GLN A 109 -8.80 -3.33 -12.13
C GLN A 109 -10.29 -3.03 -11.98
N TRP A 110 -11.15 -3.87 -12.52
CA TRP A 110 -12.59 -3.73 -12.39
C TRP A 110 -13.04 -3.86 -10.91
N GLU A 111 -12.49 -4.81 -10.15
CA GLU A 111 -12.78 -4.93 -8.73
C GLU A 111 -12.27 -3.73 -7.94
N LEU A 112 -11.05 -3.28 -8.23
CA LEU A 112 -10.44 -2.15 -7.55
C LEU A 112 -11.17 -0.83 -7.82
N GLN A 113 -11.68 -0.60 -9.03
CA GLN A 113 -12.50 0.58 -9.36
C GLN A 113 -13.78 0.67 -8.52
N ASN A 114 -14.27 -0.45 -8.00
CA ASN A 114 -15.43 -0.52 -7.12
C ASN A 114 -15.06 -0.56 -5.62
N THR A 115 -13.76 -0.44 -5.30
CA THR A 115 -13.27 -0.46 -3.91
C THR A 115 -13.15 0.98 -3.39
N PRO A 116 -13.70 1.29 -2.20
CA PRO A 116 -13.55 2.61 -1.60
C PRO A 116 -12.09 2.99 -1.44
N GLY A 117 -11.76 4.26 -1.70
CA GLY A 117 -10.39 4.78 -1.62
C GLY A 117 -9.55 4.62 -2.88
N VAL A 118 -10.09 3.97 -3.92
CA VAL A 118 -9.45 3.88 -5.25
C VAL A 118 -10.05 4.91 -6.19
N GLN A 119 -9.20 5.77 -6.76
CA GLN A 119 -9.61 6.74 -7.78
C GLN A 119 -9.58 6.16 -9.19
N SER A 120 -8.49 5.47 -9.53
CA SER A 120 -8.30 4.84 -10.84
C SER A 120 -7.22 3.78 -10.76
N SER A 121 -7.07 3.03 -11.84
CA SER A 121 -5.95 2.10 -12.03
C SER A 121 -5.49 2.11 -13.47
N VAL A 122 -4.22 1.80 -13.69
CA VAL A 122 -3.60 1.71 -15.01
C VAL A 122 -2.72 0.48 -15.09
N SER A 123 -2.86 -0.27 -16.17
CA SER A 123 -2.05 -1.46 -16.44
C SER A 123 -1.77 -1.65 -17.93
N LEU A 124 -1.04 -2.69 -18.26
CA LEU A 124 -0.83 -3.11 -19.65
C LEU A 124 -2.13 -3.51 -20.35
N ALA A 125 -3.15 -3.97 -19.60
CA ALA A 125 -4.47 -4.29 -20.13
C ALA A 125 -5.14 -3.05 -20.75
N ASP A 126 -5.01 -1.87 -20.12
CA ASP A 126 -5.56 -0.62 -20.66
C ASP A 126 -4.87 -0.17 -21.93
N VAL A 127 -3.54 -0.32 -21.98
CA VAL A 127 -2.77 -0.05 -23.21
C VAL A 127 -3.26 -0.95 -24.33
N SER A 128 -3.44 -2.24 -24.07
CA SER A 128 -3.96 -3.19 -25.06
C SER A 128 -5.36 -2.83 -25.55
N LYS A 129 -6.27 -2.44 -24.65
CA LYS A 129 -7.62 -1.96 -25.01
C LYS A 129 -7.58 -0.69 -25.85
N MET A 130 -6.71 0.26 -25.49
CA MET A 130 -6.54 1.52 -26.23
C MET A 130 -6.02 1.28 -27.65
N VAL A 131 -5.03 0.41 -27.82
CA VAL A 131 -4.47 0.08 -29.14
C VAL A 131 -5.52 -0.67 -29.98
N THR A 132 -6.24 -1.62 -29.41
CA THR A 132 -7.33 -2.32 -30.10
C THR A 132 -8.35 -1.31 -30.62
N LYS A 133 -8.78 -0.37 -29.78
CA LYS A 133 -9.69 0.70 -30.20
C LYS A 133 -9.10 1.58 -31.30
N ALA A 134 -7.83 1.99 -31.16
CA ALA A 134 -7.17 2.85 -32.14
C ALA A 134 -7.06 2.19 -33.52
N LEU A 135 -6.75 0.89 -33.57
CA LEU A 135 -6.70 0.11 -34.81
C LEU A 135 -8.07 -0.06 -35.49
N ASN A 136 -9.16 0.24 -34.76
CA ASN A 136 -10.53 0.19 -35.23
C ASN A 136 -11.19 1.60 -35.28
N GLU A 137 -10.49 2.56 -35.85
CA GLU A 137 -10.96 3.93 -36.08
C GLU A 137 -11.37 4.69 -34.81
N GLY A 138 -10.85 4.29 -33.64
CA GLY A 138 -11.18 4.90 -32.35
C GLY A 138 -12.56 4.56 -31.80
N ASN A 139 -13.26 3.60 -32.39
CA ASN A 139 -14.62 3.23 -31.99
C ASN A 139 -14.60 2.51 -30.64
N TRP A 140 -15.41 3.00 -29.68
CA TRP A 140 -15.51 2.47 -28.31
C TRP A 140 -15.99 1.03 -28.21
N LYS A 141 -16.67 0.51 -29.26
CA LYS A 141 -17.07 -0.90 -29.32
C LYS A 141 -15.85 -1.84 -29.25
N TRP A 142 -14.68 -1.36 -29.67
CA TRP A 142 -13.44 -2.11 -29.70
C TRP A 142 -12.50 -1.78 -28.52
N PHE A 143 -13.03 -1.15 -27.46
CA PHE A 143 -12.28 -0.95 -26.22
C PHE A 143 -12.30 -2.24 -25.40
N GLU A 144 -11.60 -3.25 -25.92
CA GLU A 144 -11.48 -4.58 -25.35
C GLU A 144 -10.08 -5.16 -25.57
N ILE A 145 -9.72 -6.17 -24.77
CA ILE A 145 -8.48 -6.94 -24.98
C ILE A 145 -8.71 -7.86 -26.17
N SER A 146 -7.92 -7.68 -27.23
CA SER A 146 -8.01 -8.53 -28.42
C SER A 146 -7.58 -9.97 -28.08
N ARG A 147 -8.28 -10.96 -28.66
CA ARG A 147 -7.84 -12.37 -28.61
C ARG A 147 -6.74 -12.67 -29.61
N ASN A 148 -6.43 -11.76 -30.51
CA ASN A 148 -5.36 -11.91 -31.48
C ASN A 148 -4.03 -11.47 -30.88
N GLN A 149 -3.12 -12.40 -30.66
CA GLN A 149 -1.81 -12.15 -30.06
C GLN A 149 -0.96 -11.14 -30.85
N THR A 150 -1.14 -11.06 -32.17
CA THR A 150 -0.44 -10.06 -33.00
C THR A 150 -0.86 -8.62 -32.62
N ILE A 151 -2.15 -8.42 -32.33
CA ILE A 151 -2.66 -7.11 -31.87
C ILE A 151 -2.16 -6.80 -30.45
N ILE A 152 -2.18 -7.80 -29.58
CA ILE A 152 -1.63 -7.64 -28.22
C ILE A 152 -0.12 -7.30 -28.31
N ASN A 153 0.66 -8.01 -29.12
CA ASN A 153 2.08 -7.73 -29.30
C ASN A 153 2.35 -6.34 -29.89
N ALA A 154 1.45 -5.83 -30.74
CA ALA A 154 1.55 -4.46 -31.22
C ALA A 154 1.35 -3.44 -30.08
N SER A 155 0.48 -3.73 -29.11
CA SER A 155 0.22 -2.84 -27.98
C SER A 155 1.40 -2.68 -27.02
N ILE A 156 2.29 -3.69 -26.95
CA ILE A 156 3.51 -3.63 -26.12
C ILE A 156 4.45 -2.52 -26.59
N ARG A 157 4.50 -2.26 -27.89
CA ARG A 157 5.38 -1.22 -28.45
C ARG A 157 4.96 0.20 -28.05
N GLU A 158 3.67 0.35 -27.73
CA GLU A 158 3.07 1.60 -27.27
C GLU A 158 3.03 1.71 -25.75
N ALA A 159 3.46 0.65 -25.03
CA ALA A 159 3.43 0.64 -23.57
C ALA A 159 4.43 1.65 -23.00
N PRO A 160 4.02 2.50 -22.05
CA PRO A 160 4.93 3.37 -21.33
C PRO A 160 6.05 2.60 -20.63
N ALA A 161 7.22 3.22 -20.55
CA ALA A 161 8.33 2.65 -19.81
C ALA A 161 7.91 2.38 -18.35
N GLY A 162 8.25 1.19 -17.84
CA GLY A 162 7.92 0.78 -16.47
C GLY A 162 6.68 -0.11 -16.35
N LEU A 163 5.86 -0.27 -17.39
CA LEU A 163 4.75 -1.25 -17.37
C LEU A 163 5.18 -2.67 -17.75
N ILE A 164 6.39 -2.87 -18.21
CA ILE A 164 6.95 -4.17 -18.58
C ILE A 164 8.43 -4.18 -18.22
N ASN A 165 8.90 -5.26 -17.62
CA ASN A 165 10.33 -5.51 -17.45
C ASN A 165 10.95 -6.10 -18.73
N THR A 166 12.28 -6.20 -18.76
CA THR A 166 13.05 -6.59 -19.97
C THR A 166 12.75 -7.99 -20.48
N ASP A 167 12.39 -8.91 -19.61
CA ASP A 167 12.09 -10.32 -19.92
C ASP A 167 10.59 -10.65 -19.94
N CYS A 168 9.73 -9.63 -19.86
CA CYS A 168 8.26 -9.78 -19.85
C CYS A 168 7.78 -10.87 -18.88
N SER A 169 8.35 -10.87 -17.68
CA SER A 169 7.96 -11.75 -16.58
C SER A 169 7.28 -11.02 -15.43
N LEU A 170 7.29 -9.69 -15.47
CA LEU A 170 6.73 -8.84 -14.43
C LEU A 170 6.08 -7.59 -15.05
N THR A 171 4.83 -7.33 -14.66
CA THR A 171 4.10 -6.15 -15.10
C THR A 171 3.30 -5.57 -13.93
N PRO A 172 3.34 -4.26 -13.69
CA PRO A 172 2.58 -3.64 -12.62
C PRO A 172 1.15 -3.31 -13.03
N VAL A 173 0.26 -3.36 -12.05
CA VAL A 173 -1.00 -2.62 -12.03
C VAL A 173 -0.82 -1.46 -11.08
N LEU A 174 -0.85 -0.25 -11.59
CA LEU A 174 -0.74 0.99 -10.81
C LEU A 174 -2.12 1.37 -10.32
N VAL A 175 -2.31 1.46 -9.03
CA VAL A 175 -3.58 1.80 -8.38
C VAL A 175 -3.42 3.16 -7.73
N PHE A 176 -4.15 4.15 -8.22
CA PHE A 176 -4.14 5.52 -7.68
C PHE A 176 -5.18 5.62 -6.57
N LEU A 177 -4.74 5.98 -5.39
CA LEU A 177 -5.55 6.07 -4.18
C LEU A 177 -6.02 7.50 -3.93
N GLU A 178 -7.15 7.66 -3.25
CA GLU A 178 -7.65 8.97 -2.82
C GLU A 178 -6.75 9.61 -1.75
N ASP A 179 -6.13 8.79 -0.91
CA ASP A 179 -5.20 9.21 0.13
C ASP A 179 -4.26 8.05 0.53
N HIS A 180 -3.24 8.37 1.32
CA HIS A 180 -2.27 7.40 1.87
C HIS A 180 -2.60 6.98 3.30
N LYS A 181 -3.86 7.07 3.71
CA LYS A 181 -4.26 6.68 5.06
C LYS A 181 -4.16 5.18 5.26
N ALA A 182 -3.79 4.79 6.47
CA ALA A 182 -3.70 3.38 6.85
C ALA A 182 -4.99 2.59 6.57
N GLU A 183 -6.16 3.21 6.82
CA GLU A 183 -7.47 2.59 6.60
C GLU A 183 -7.79 2.38 5.10
N THR A 184 -7.40 3.34 4.25
CA THR A 184 -7.52 3.22 2.79
C THR A 184 -6.62 2.12 2.26
N LEU A 185 -5.34 2.14 2.68
CA LEU A 185 -4.36 1.11 2.30
C LEU A 185 -4.80 -0.29 2.74
N GLU A 186 -5.23 -0.46 4.00
CA GLU A 186 -5.72 -1.74 4.53
C GLU A 186 -6.89 -2.26 3.69
N THR A 187 -7.88 -1.41 3.40
CA THR A 187 -9.05 -1.79 2.59
C THR A 187 -8.66 -2.26 1.19
N VAL A 188 -7.74 -1.54 0.53
CA VAL A 188 -7.32 -1.88 -0.84
C VAL A 188 -6.40 -3.09 -0.86
N VAL A 189 -5.48 -3.21 0.11
CA VAL A 189 -4.60 -4.37 0.27
C VAL A 189 -5.41 -5.64 0.50
N ASP A 190 -6.37 -5.62 1.43
CA ASP A 190 -7.24 -6.78 1.71
C ASP A 190 -7.99 -7.23 0.45
N ARG A 191 -8.50 -6.27 -0.34
CA ARG A 191 -9.16 -6.60 -1.61
C ARG A 191 -8.21 -7.22 -2.63
N VAL A 192 -6.99 -6.69 -2.76
CA VAL A 192 -5.97 -7.27 -3.66
C VAL A 192 -5.57 -8.67 -3.20
N GLU A 193 -5.39 -8.89 -1.91
CA GLU A 193 -5.04 -10.20 -1.37
C GLU A 193 -6.16 -11.23 -1.58
N GLU A 194 -7.42 -10.85 -1.35
CA GLU A 194 -8.58 -11.70 -1.63
C GLU A 194 -8.63 -12.08 -3.13
N PHE A 195 -8.45 -11.10 -4.01
CA PHE A 195 -8.39 -11.35 -5.44
C PHE A 195 -7.23 -12.28 -5.82
N ALA A 196 -6.04 -12.02 -5.28
CA ALA A 196 -4.84 -12.81 -5.53
C ALA A 196 -4.99 -14.28 -5.10
N GLN A 197 -5.60 -14.52 -3.93
CA GLN A 197 -5.88 -15.88 -3.45
C GLN A 197 -6.82 -16.66 -4.37
N ASN A 198 -7.81 -15.98 -4.95
CA ASN A 198 -8.84 -16.61 -5.79
C ASN A 198 -8.44 -16.73 -7.26
N ASN A 199 -7.54 -15.85 -7.75
CA ASN A 199 -7.26 -15.71 -9.18
C ASN A 199 -5.79 -15.96 -9.56
N SER A 200 -4.87 -16.19 -8.62
CA SER A 200 -3.49 -16.57 -8.95
C SER A 200 -3.44 -18.01 -9.46
N THR A 201 -2.64 -18.21 -10.50
CA THR A 201 -2.42 -19.50 -11.16
C THR A 201 -0.93 -19.76 -11.34
N GLU A 202 -0.55 -20.87 -11.96
CA GLU A 202 0.84 -21.10 -12.37
C GLU A 202 1.29 -20.14 -13.48
N GLU A 203 0.35 -19.63 -14.28
CA GLU A 203 0.62 -18.73 -15.40
C GLU A 203 0.77 -17.27 -14.96
N HIS A 204 0.13 -16.87 -13.86
CA HIS A 204 0.26 -15.52 -13.29
C HIS A 204 -0.02 -15.50 -11.80
N ARG A 205 0.73 -14.67 -11.08
CA ARG A 205 0.57 -14.43 -9.63
C ARG A 205 0.53 -12.94 -9.34
N PHE A 206 -0.42 -12.54 -8.50
CA PHE A 206 -0.52 -11.18 -8.02
C PHE A 206 0.27 -11.04 -6.71
N LEU A 207 1.14 -10.04 -6.65
CA LEU A 207 2.01 -9.76 -5.52
C LEU A 207 1.89 -8.26 -5.17
N LEU A 208 1.73 -7.95 -3.90
CA LEU A 208 1.86 -6.58 -3.44
C LEU A 208 3.35 -6.21 -3.36
N ALA A 209 3.72 -5.06 -3.92
CA ALA A 209 5.04 -4.48 -3.71
C ALA A 209 5.02 -3.79 -2.32
N ALA A 210 5.72 -4.39 -1.36
CA ALA A 210 5.91 -3.85 -0.02
C ALA A 210 7.17 -2.99 0.03
#